data_25c084bef9d00bf649f3dd4297b28804
#
_entry.id   25c084bef9d00bf649f3dd4297b28804
#
_cell.length_a   1.000
_cell.length_b   1.000
_cell.length_c   1.000
_cell.angle_alpha   90.00
_cell.angle_beta   90.00
_cell.angle_gamma   90.00
#
_symmetry.space_group_name_H-M   'P 1'
#
loop_
_entity.id
_entity.type
_entity.pdbx_description
1 polymer ?
#
loop_
_entity_poly.entity_id
_entity_poly.type
_entity_poly.pdbx_seq_one_letter_code
_entity_poly.pdbx_strand_id
1 'polypeptide(L)'
;MDCELKDITVHYEMLGAGRPIIMLHGWSVDHRHMVSDLEPVFGHRDGWKRIYLDLPGHGLTPGKDWITNQDKLLDVVLDFIDNVIPGQRFVVGGASAGAYLARGVVYHRSASIDGLLLTVPLITAYDAKRHMPPHVTLAADTALVSELEPDEAEGLFQSAVVQSRKVVDYIRTNFLSANEIGDQVFQAKIRDNPENYAFSFDVDALPNPCPAPTLIVAGRQDSWVGYRDAWEILDNYPRGTFVVLDRSGHFLGVEQADLLHALVGEWLDRVEEYAGVSSRV
;
A
#
# COMPACT_ATOMS: atom_id res chain seq x y z
N MET A 1 3.48 17.36 -7.11
CA MET A 1 2.31 18.10 -7.64
C MET A 1 1.29 18.24 -6.52
N ASP A 2 0.38 19.24 -6.61
CA ASP A 2 -0.60 19.45 -5.53
C ASP A 2 -2.01 19.42 -6.10
N CYS A 3 -2.91 18.73 -5.40
CA CYS A 3 -4.35 18.69 -5.68
C CYS A 3 -5.08 19.47 -4.59
N GLU A 4 -5.65 20.61 -4.97
CA GLU A 4 -6.45 21.45 -4.08
C GLU A 4 -7.85 20.84 -3.91
N LEU A 5 -8.13 20.26 -2.75
CA LEU A 5 -9.47 19.85 -2.34
C LEU A 5 -10.08 20.93 -1.45
N LYS A 6 -11.35 20.78 -1.10
CA LYS A 6 -12.11 21.80 -0.36
C LYS A 6 -11.40 22.30 0.91
N ASP A 7 -10.85 21.39 1.70
CA ASP A 7 -10.31 21.71 3.04
C ASP A 7 -8.87 21.20 3.27
N ILE A 8 -8.26 20.61 2.23
CA ILE A 8 -6.90 20.07 2.28
C ILE A 8 -6.25 20.09 0.90
N THR A 9 -4.96 20.37 0.85
CA THR A 9 -4.12 20.19 -0.34
C THR A 9 -3.42 18.85 -0.23
N VAL A 10 -3.61 17.98 -1.22
CA VAL A 10 -2.97 16.64 -1.26
C VAL A 10 -1.79 16.70 -2.21
N HIS A 11 -0.60 16.41 -1.68
CA HIS A 11 0.60 16.24 -2.50
C HIS A 11 0.61 14.88 -3.19
N TYR A 12 1.08 14.85 -4.45
CA TYR A 12 1.22 13.60 -5.20
C TYR A 12 2.29 13.70 -6.28
N GLU A 13 2.84 12.58 -6.66
CA GLU A 13 3.67 12.42 -7.86
C GLU A 13 2.87 11.72 -8.96
N MET A 14 3.03 12.18 -10.21
CA MET A 14 2.39 11.57 -11.37
C MET A 14 3.42 11.31 -12.46
N LEU A 15 3.52 10.06 -12.89
CA LEU A 15 4.48 9.58 -13.87
C LEU A 15 3.77 8.94 -15.07
N GLY A 16 4.27 9.20 -16.27
CA GLY A 16 3.74 8.64 -17.51
C GLY A 16 2.37 9.17 -17.91
N ALA A 17 1.73 8.46 -18.83
CA ALA A 17 0.42 8.81 -19.38
C ALA A 17 -0.34 7.55 -19.81
N GLY A 18 -1.68 7.62 -19.88
CA GLY A 18 -2.53 6.53 -20.28
C GLY A 18 -3.52 6.12 -19.19
N ARG A 19 -3.69 4.82 -18.92
CA ARG A 19 -4.62 4.29 -17.92
C ARG A 19 -4.19 4.69 -16.51
N PRO A 20 -5.10 5.26 -15.70
CA PRO A 20 -4.76 5.66 -14.36
C PRO A 20 -4.56 4.46 -13.42
N ILE A 21 -3.51 4.52 -12.62
CA ILE A 21 -3.31 3.67 -11.46
C ILE A 21 -3.00 4.55 -10.24
N ILE A 22 -3.80 4.41 -9.18
CA ILE A 22 -3.66 5.13 -7.92
C ILE A 22 -2.93 4.22 -6.94
N MET A 23 -1.85 4.71 -6.35
CA MET A 23 -1.00 3.97 -5.42
C MET A 23 -1.01 4.60 -4.03
N LEU A 24 -1.44 3.81 -3.03
CA LEU A 24 -1.61 4.23 -1.64
C LEU A 24 -0.50 3.61 -0.79
N HIS A 25 0.34 4.45 -0.18
CA HIS A 25 1.44 4.00 0.65
C HIS A 25 0.99 3.47 2.03
N GLY A 26 1.89 2.79 2.74
CA GLY A 26 1.69 2.30 4.10
C GLY A 26 1.68 3.41 5.15
N TRP A 27 1.49 3.02 6.43
CA TRP A 27 1.58 3.96 7.56
C TRP A 27 3.04 4.33 7.86
N SER A 28 3.28 5.56 8.28
CA SER A 28 4.61 6.10 8.63
C SER A 28 5.63 6.15 7.48
N VAL A 29 5.15 6.06 6.24
CA VAL A 29 5.92 6.29 5.00
C VAL A 29 5.18 7.32 4.15
N ASP A 30 5.67 7.62 2.95
CA ASP A 30 5.03 8.53 1.99
C ASP A 30 5.02 7.91 0.57
N HIS A 31 4.62 8.69 -0.44
CA HIS A 31 4.52 8.22 -1.82
C HIS A 31 5.80 7.54 -2.34
N ARG A 32 7.00 7.95 -1.87
CA ARG A 32 8.30 7.39 -2.29
C ARG A 32 8.41 5.89 -2.03
N HIS A 33 7.71 5.39 -1.00
CA HIS A 33 7.62 3.96 -0.71
C HIS A 33 7.04 3.17 -1.90
N MET A 34 5.88 3.58 -2.41
CA MET A 34 5.24 2.91 -3.56
C MET A 34 5.99 3.15 -4.87
N VAL A 35 6.62 4.33 -5.03
CA VAL A 35 7.52 4.62 -6.17
C VAL A 35 8.70 3.65 -6.15
N SER A 36 9.37 3.51 -5.00
CA SER A 36 10.51 2.59 -4.84
C SER A 36 10.16 1.14 -5.16
N ASP A 37 8.99 0.68 -4.71
CA ASP A 37 8.56 -0.70 -4.87
C ASP A 37 8.09 -1.02 -6.30
N LEU A 38 7.47 -0.07 -7.00
CA LEU A 38 6.69 -0.39 -8.19
C LEU A 38 7.18 0.26 -9.50
N GLU A 39 7.87 1.41 -9.45
CA GLU A 39 8.36 2.04 -10.69
C GLU A 39 9.29 1.16 -11.53
N PRO A 40 10.11 0.26 -10.96
CA PRO A 40 10.91 -0.66 -11.78
C PRO A 40 10.06 -1.52 -12.74
N VAL A 41 8.81 -1.84 -12.39
CA VAL A 41 7.90 -2.61 -13.26
C VAL A 41 7.51 -1.81 -14.51
N PHE A 42 7.41 -0.48 -14.38
CA PHE A 42 6.98 0.39 -15.47
C PHE A 42 8.12 0.88 -16.37
N GLY A 43 9.37 0.54 -16.06
CA GLY A 43 10.53 0.96 -16.85
C GLY A 43 10.49 0.54 -18.33
N HIS A 44 9.73 -0.51 -18.66
CA HIS A 44 9.53 -1.03 -20.02
C HIS A 44 8.04 -1.21 -20.38
N ARG A 45 7.12 -0.50 -19.68
CA ARG A 45 5.68 -0.63 -19.87
C ARG A 45 5.04 0.75 -20.01
N ASP A 46 4.76 1.12 -21.24
CA ASP A 46 4.05 2.35 -21.58
C ASP A 46 2.53 2.23 -21.37
N GLY A 47 1.83 3.36 -21.47
CA GLY A 47 0.36 3.38 -21.43
C GLY A 47 -0.25 3.46 -20.03
N TRP A 48 0.57 3.69 -19.00
CA TRP A 48 0.15 3.83 -17.61
C TRP A 48 0.42 5.22 -17.07
N LYS A 49 -0.60 5.86 -16.51
CA LYS A 49 -0.51 7.08 -15.69
C LYS A 49 -0.47 6.65 -14.22
N ARG A 50 0.74 6.63 -13.63
CA ARG A 50 0.96 6.23 -12.25
C ARG A 50 0.85 7.44 -11.36
N ILE A 51 0.02 7.35 -10.32
CA ILE A 51 -0.33 8.45 -9.42
C ILE A 51 -0.08 7.97 -7.99
N TYR A 52 0.91 8.57 -7.35
CA TYR A 52 1.38 8.25 -6.00
C TYR A 52 1.08 9.43 -5.09
N LEU A 53 0.09 9.32 -4.23
CA LEU A 53 -0.27 10.42 -3.33
C LEU A 53 0.32 10.25 -1.94
N ASP A 54 0.57 11.36 -1.27
CA ASP A 54 0.82 11.39 0.17
C ASP A 54 -0.53 11.41 0.89
N LEU A 55 -0.77 10.44 1.76
CA LEU A 55 -1.96 10.41 2.61
C LEU A 55 -1.90 11.56 3.63
N PRO A 56 -3.04 12.10 4.11
CA PRO A 56 -3.06 13.14 5.13
C PRO A 56 -2.15 12.82 6.33
N GLY A 57 -1.35 13.78 6.74
CA GLY A 57 -0.36 13.64 7.82
C GLY A 57 0.92 12.91 7.43
N HIS A 58 1.10 12.56 6.15
CA HIS A 58 2.28 11.87 5.64
C HIS A 58 2.92 12.69 4.52
N GLY A 59 4.25 12.55 4.37
CA GLY A 59 4.99 13.26 3.34
C GLY A 59 4.71 14.75 3.36
N LEU A 60 4.34 15.31 2.21
CA LEU A 60 4.04 16.74 2.05
C LEU A 60 2.54 17.09 2.20
N THR A 61 1.67 16.11 2.43
CA THR A 61 0.25 16.36 2.71
C THR A 61 0.04 16.58 4.21
N PRO A 62 -0.42 17.77 4.64
CA PRO A 62 -0.56 18.07 6.06
C PRO A 62 -1.68 17.25 6.72
N GLY A 63 -1.52 16.96 8.01
CA GLY A 63 -2.63 16.52 8.86
C GLY A 63 -3.64 17.65 9.05
N LYS A 64 -4.92 17.30 9.26
CA LYS A 64 -5.99 18.26 9.55
C LYS A 64 -6.81 17.78 10.74
N ASP A 65 -7.23 18.69 11.63
CA ASP A 65 -7.95 18.34 12.87
C ASP A 65 -9.29 17.65 12.62
N TRP A 66 -9.95 17.92 11.49
CA TRP A 66 -11.22 17.29 11.12
C TRP A 66 -11.07 15.85 10.60
N ILE A 67 -9.84 15.43 10.25
CA ILE A 67 -9.54 14.05 9.87
C ILE A 67 -9.23 13.27 11.15
N THR A 68 -10.22 12.63 11.71
CA THR A 68 -10.16 12.02 13.03
C THR A 68 -10.06 10.49 13.01
N ASN A 69 -10.35 9.87 11.87
CA ASN A 69 -10.41 8.42 11.72
C ASN A 69 -10.17 7.98 10.27
N GLN A 70 -10.16 6.65 10.06
CA GLN A 70 -9.93 6.01 8.77
C GLN A 70 -10.98 6.36 7.72
N ASP A 71 -12.25 6.56 8.12
CA ASP A 71 -13.30 6.98 7.17
C ASP A 71 -12.98 8.35 6.58
N LYS A 72 -12.49 9.28 7.41
CA LYS A 72 -12.10 10.62 6.94
C LYS A 72 -10.85 10.60 6.05
N LEU A 73 -9.92 9.70 6.30
CA LEU A 73 -8.80 9.47 5.38
C LEU A 73 -9.31 8.95 4.03
N LEU A 74 -10.24 7.99 4.06
CA LEU A 74 -10.87 7.47 2.85
C LEU A 74 -11.65 8.53 2.09
N ASP A 75 -12.41 9.40 2.78
CA ASP A 75 -13.11 10.53 2.17
C ASP A 75 -12.14 11.39 1.35
N VAL A 76 -10.95 11.73 1.92
CA VAL A 76 -9.92 12.51 1.20
C VAL A 76 -9.39 11.77 -0.03
N VAL A 77 -9.15 10.46 0.09
CA VAL A 77 -8.68 9.65 -1.05
C VAL A 77 -9.72 9.60 -2.17
N LEU A 78 -11.00 9.45 -1.83
CA LEU A 78 -12.10 9.43 -2.82
C LEU A 78 -12.25 10.80 -3.51
N ASP A 79 -12.21 11.89 -2.74
CA ASP A 79 -12.25 13.25 -3.28
C ASP A 79 -11.04 13.53 -4.20
N PHE A 80 -9.85 13.06 -3.80
CA PHE A 80 -8.65 13.16 -4.62
C PHE A 80 -8.83 12.43 -5.96
N ILE A 81 -9.31 11.20 -5.94
CA ILE A 81 -9.57 10.40 -7.15
C ILE A 81 -10.54 11.14 -8.08
N ASP A 82 -11.66 11.62 -7.53
CA ASP A 82 -12.70 12.31 -8.30
C ASP A 82 -12.20 13.63 -8.92
N ASN A 83 -11.19 14.29 -8.32
CA ASN A 83 -10.58 15.51 -8.84
C ASN A 83 -9.46 15.26 -9.86
N VAL A 84 -8.61 14.26 -9.64
CA VAL A 84 -7.41 14.02 -10.49
C VAL A 84 -7.75 13.19 -11.74
N ILE A 85 -8.73 12.29 -11.63
CA ILE A 85 -9.16 11.41 -12.74
C ILE A 85 -10.70 11.36 -12.85
N PRO A 86 -11.39 12.51 -13.02
CA PRO A 86 -12.84 12.59 -12.98
C PRO A 86 -13.52 11.63 -13.98
N GLY A 87 -14.39 10.77 -13.48
CA GLY A 87 -15.19 9.85 -14.29
C GLY A 87 -14.41 8.75 -15.02
N GLN A 88 -13.12 8.60 -14.80
CA GLN A 88 -12.31 7.57 -15.42
C GLN A 88 -12.41 6.25 -14.63
N ARG A 89 -12.33 5.14 -15.35
CA ARG A 89 -12.01 3.85 -14.74
C ARG A 89 -10.52 3.82 -14.41
N PHE A 90 -10.15 3.13 -13.34
CA PHE A 90 -8.78 3.14 -12.84
C PHE A 90 -8.40 1.83 -12.14
N VAL A 91 -7.13 1.67 -11.92
CA VAL A 91 -6.55 0.64 -11.07
C VAL A 91 -6.19 1.25 -9.73
N VAL A 92 -6.37 0.52 -8.64
CA VAL A 92 -5.93 0.95 -7.32
C VAL A 92 -4.96 -0.07 -6.73
N GLY A 93 -3.87 0.42 -6.16
CA GLY A 93 -2.90 -0.38 -5.42
C GLY A 93 -2.65 0.21 -4.05
N GLY A 94 -2.28 -0.63 -3.09
CA GLY A 94 -1.88 -0.17 -1.78
C GLY A 94 -0.99 -1.16 -1.04
N ALA A 95 -0.15 -0.61 -0.16
CA ALA A 95 0.71 -1.38 0.72
C ALA A 95 0.27 -1.20 2.19
N SER A 96 0.23 -2.28 2.97
CA SER A 96 -0.06 -2.21 4.42
C SER A 96 -1.37 -1.46 4.71
N ALA A 97 -1.33 -0.35 5.43
CA ALA A 97 -2.47 0.53 5.68
C ALA A 97 -3.07 1.11 4.38
N GLY A 98 -2.23 1.38 3.37
CA GLY A 98 -2.70 1.78 2.04
C GLY A 98 -3.51 0.69 1.34
N ALA A 99 -3.21 -0.59 1.61
CA ALA A 99 -4.02 -1.71 1.12
C ALA A 99 -5.39 -1.77 1.81
N TYR A 100 -5.46 -1.38 3.07
CA TYR A 100 -6.73 -1.23 3.78
C TYR A 100 -7.59 -0.11 3.17
N LEU A 101 -6.98 1.05 2.89
CA LEU A 101 -7.64 2.15 2.17
C LEU A 101 -8.05 1.76 0.73
N ALA A 102 -7.20 1.02 0.00
CA ALA A 102 -7.52 0.54 -1.34
C ALA A 102 -8.78 -0.35 -1.36
N ARG A 103 -8.97 -1.19 -0.33
CA ARG A 103 -10.21 -1.96 -0.17
C ARG A 103 -11.41 -1.04 0.09
N GLY A 104 -11.25 0.03 0.88
CA GLY A 104 -12.26 1.07 1.06
C GLY A 104 -12.63 1.76 -0.26
N VAL A 105 -11.64 2.05 -1.11
CA VAL A 105 -11.89 2.58 -2.47
C VAL A 105 -12.69 1.58 -3.30
N VAL A 106 -12.34 0.29 -3.29
CA VAL A 106 -13.11 -0.75 -3.99
C VAL A 106 -14.56 -0.82 -3.47
N TYR A 107 -14.76 -0.75 -2.15
CA TYR A 107 -16.09 -0.76 -1.54
C TYR A 107 -16.99 0.36 -2.10
N HIS A 108 -16.46 1.57 -2.26
CA HIS A 108 -17.21 2.74 -2.72
C HIS A 108 -17.24 2.92 -4.26
N ARG A 109 -16.28 2.36 -4.99
CA ARG A 109 -16.07 2.62 -6.42
C ARG A 109 -15.92 1.34 -7.26
N SER A 110 -16.42 0.19 -6.80
CA SER A 110 -16.26 -1.13 -7.45
C SER A 110 -16.51 -1.10 -8.96
N ALA A 111 -17.54 -0.38 -9.42
CA ALA A 111 -17.87 -0.25 -10.83
C ALA A 111 -16.79 0.45 -11.69
N SER A 112 -15.93 1.24 -11.06
CA SER A 112 -14.87 2.01 -11.74
C SER A 112 -13.50 1.33 -11.65
N ILE A 113 -13.38 0.19 -10.96
CA ILE A 113 -12.11 -0.51 -10.75
C ILE A 113 -11.81 -1.44 -11.92
N ASP A 114 -10.62 -1.27 -12.52
CA ASP A 114 -10.06 -2.14 -13.56
C ASP A 114 -9.05 -3.17 -13.01
N GLY A 115 -8.53 -2.96 -11.79
CA GLY A 115 -7.59 -3.87 -11.12
C GLY A 115 -7.33 -3.46 -9.68
N LEU A 116 -6.93 -4.42 -8.84
CA LEU A 116 -6.58 -4.20 -7.44
C LEU A 116 -5.24 -4.86 -7.13
N LEU A 117 -4.31 -4.10 -6.53
CA LEU A 117 -3.03 -4.59 -6.00
C LEU A 117 -2.98 -4.37 -4.49
N LEU A 118 -2.74 -5.43 -3.74
CA LEU A 118 -2.55 -5.37 -2.29
C LEU A 118 -1.20 -6.01 -1.93
N THR A 119 -0.25 -5.22 -1.45
CA THR A 119 1.05 -5.71 -0.97
C THR A 119 1.13 -5.62 0.55
N VAL A 120 1.61 -6.68 1.20
CA VAL A 120 1.67 -6.81 2.67
C VAL A 120 0.43 -6.23 3.37
N PRO A 121 -0.78 -6.65 2.97
CA PRO A 121 -2.00 -5.91 3.27
C PRO A 121 -2.39 -5.96 4.74
N LEU A 122 -2.69 -4.79 5.32
CA LEU A 122 -3.43 -4.71 6.57
C LEU A 122 -4.88 -5.14 6.32
N ILE A 123 -5.30 -6.26 6.90
CA ILE A 123 -6.68 -6.76 6.73
C ILE A 123 -7.59 -6.24 7.84
N THR A 124 -7.15 -6.31 9.08
CA THR A 124 -7.88 -5.74 10.22
C THR A 124 -7.06 -4.70 10.97
N ALA A 125 -7.69 -3.58 11.33
CA ALA A 125 -7.08 -2.53 12.12
C ALA A 125 -6.77 -2.94 13.57
N TYR A 126 -7.49 -3.95 14.09
CA TYR A 126 -7.35 -4.42 15.47
C TYR A 126 -6.19 -5.40 15.60
N ASP A 127 -5.08 -5.01 16.22
CA ASP A 127 -3.89 -5.85 16.40
C ASP A 127 -4.20 -7.20 17.06
N ALA A 128 -5.05 -7.18 18.07
CA ALA A 128 -5.46 -8.40 18.79
C ALA A 128 -6.25 -9.43 17.93
N LYS A 129 -6.70 -9.01 16.74
CA LYS A 129 -7.42 -9.86 15.78
C LYS A 129 -6.55 -10.35 14.63
N ARG A 130 -5.30 -9.86 14.51
CA ARG A 130 -4.38 -10.26 13.44
C ARG A 130 -3.73 -11.61 13.73
N HIS A 131 -3.67 -12.46 12.72
CA HIS A 131 -2.94 -13.73 12.78
C HIS A 131 -1.49 -13.56 12.32
N MET A 132 -0.67 -12.95 13.17
CA MET A 132 0.73 -12.64 12.87
C MET A 132 1.65 -13.80 13.27
N PRO A 133 2.61 -14.22 12.42
CA PRO A 133 3.68 -15.11 12.84
C PRO A 133 4.63 -14.36 13.80
N PRO A 134 5.34 -15.09 14.69
CA PRO A 134 6.43 -14.50 15.43
C PRO A 134 7.50 -13.97 14.46
N HIS A 135 8.17 -12.88 14.86
CA HIS A 135 9.29 -12.38 14.06
C HIS A 135 10.42 -13.41 13.96
N VAL A 136 11.03 -13.49 12.79
CA VAL A 136 12.22 -14.30 12.53
C VAL A 136 13.10 -13.64 11.48
N THR A 137 14.39 -13.52 11.75
CA THR A 137 15.41 -13.14 10.79
C THR A 137 16.00 -14.44 10.18
N LEU A 138 15.75 -14.67 8.89
CA LEU A 138 16.25 -15.85 8.18
C LEU A 138 17.67 -15.68 7.65
N ALA A 139 18.06 -14.46 7.34
CA ALA A 139 19.41 -14.13 6.89
C ALA A 139 19.90 -12.89 7.66
N ALA A 140 20.71 -13.14 8.68
CA ALA A 140 21.34 -12.08 9.48
C ALA A 140 22.68 -11.68 8.86
N ASP A 141 22.95 -10.37 8.86
CA ASP A 141 24.26 -9.79 8.52
C ASP A 141 24.84 -9.10 9.77
N THR A 142 25.58 -9.88 10.59
CA THR A 142 26.16 -9.39 11.84
C THR A 142 27.26 -8.35 11.62
N ALA A 143 27.97 -8.39 10.49
CA ALA A 143 28.97 -7.39 10.14
C ALA A 143 28.27 -6.04 9.85
N LEU A 144 27.21 -6.08 9.07
CA LEU A 144 26.39 -4.90 8.76
C LEU A 144 25.77 -4.29 10.04
N VAL A 145 25.23 -5.11 10.94
CA VAL A 145 24.66 -4.63 12.21
C VAL A 145 25.69 -3.83 13.01
N SER A 146 26.96 -4.26 13.02
CA SER A 146 28.03 -3.55 13.73
C SER A 146 28.45 -2.21 13.09
N GLU A 147 28.03 -1.94 11.86
CA GLU A 147 28.29 -0.67 11.15
C GLU A 147 27.13 0.34 11.28
N LEU A 148 25.98 -0.09 11.80
CA LEU A 148 24.81 0.77 11.97
C LEU A 148 24.90 1.54 13.29
N GLU A 149 24.29 2.74 13.32
CA GLU A 149 24.06 3.42 14.59
C GLU A 149 23.13 2.56 15.48
N PRO A 150 23.27 2.63 16.83
CA PRO A 150 22.49 1.79 17.74
C PRO A 150 20.98 1.86 17.50
N ASP A 151 20.43 3.05 17.28
CA ASP A 151 19.00 3.26 17.04
C ASP A 151 18.54 2.64 15.73
N GLU A 152 19.39 2.61 14.70
CA GLU A 152 19.11 1.92 13.44
C GLU A 152 19.15 0.40 13.62
N ALA A 153 20.16 -0.10 14.32
CA ALA A 153 20.35 -1.53 14.55
C ALA A 153 19.24 -2.13 15.43
N GLU A 154 18.74 -1.38 16.42
CA GLU A 154 17.68 -1.81 17.35
C GLU A 154 16.25 -1.45 16.87
N GLY A 155 16.13 -0.65 15.81
CA GLY A 155 14.87 -0.17 15.28
C GLY A 155 14.29 -1.07 14.17
N LEU A 156 13.86 -0.41 13.09
CA LEU A 156 13.18 -1.08 11.96
C LEU A 156 14.01 -2.20 11.31
N PHE A 157 15.36 -2.08 11.33
CA PHE A 157 16.23 -3.09 10.74
C PHE A 157 16.11 -4.46 11.42
N GLN A 158 15.82 -4.51 12.73
CA GLN A 158 15.55 -5.78 13.41
C GLN A 158 14.31 -6.49 12.89
N SER A 159 13.35 -5.76 12.32
CA SER A 159 12.14 -6.33 11.75
C SER A 159 12.37 -6.97 10.37
N ALA A 160 13.56 -6.80 9.78
CA ALA A 160 13.90 -7.39 8.51
C ALA A 160 14.10 -8.90 8.61
N VAL A 161 13.50 -9.64 7.68
CA VAL A 161 13.67 -11.10 7.53
C VAL A 161 15.01 -11.42 6.85
N VAL A 162 15.38 -10.58 5.89
CA VAL A 162 16.67 -10.65 5.18
C VAL A 162 17.43 -9.34 5.46
N GLN A 163 18.38 -9.39 6.37
CA GLN A 163 19.24 -8.26 6.69
C GLN A 163 20.29 -8.08 5.59
N SER A 164 20.28 -6.92 4.95
CA SER A 164 21.23 -6.58 3.88
C SER A 164 21.39 -5.08 3.75
N ARG A 165 22.45 -4.63 3.06
CA ARG A 165 22.66 -3.20 2.76
C ARG A 165 21.48 -2.59 2.00
N LYS A 166 20.86 -3.33 1.07
CA LYS A 166 19.66 -2.87 0.34
C LYS A 166 18.49 -2.56 1.29
N VAL A 167 18.29 -3.40 2.32
CA VAL A 167 17.23 -3.18 3.31
C VAL A 167 17.54 -1.95 4.17
N VAL A 168 18.78 -1.74 4.58
CA VAL A 168 19.18 -0.52 5.31
C VAL A 168 18.88 0.73 4.48
N ASP A 169 19.36 0.74 3.23
CA ASP A 169 19.15 1.88 2.33
C ASP A 169 17.66 2.13 2.07
N TYR A 170 16.88 1.06 1.91
CA TYR A 170 15.43 1.14 1.77
C TYR A 170 14.74 1.73 3.00
N ILE A 171 15.13 1.30 4.21
CA ILE A 171 14.59 1.84 5.47
C ILE A 171 14.94 3.33 5.60
N ARG A 172 16.17 3.70 5.34
CA ARG A 172 16.61 5.11 5.38
C ARG A 172 15.83 5.98 4.44
N THR A 173 15.65 5.51 3.20
CA THR A 173 15.01 6.29 2.14
C THR A 173 13.49 6.37 2.31
N ASN A 174 12.83 5.29 2.72
CA ASN A 174 11.36 5.23 2.70
C ASN A 174 10.72 5.41 4.09
N PHE A 175 11.42 5.04 5.19
CA PHE A 175 10.86 5.11 6.53
C PHE A 175 11.44 6.27 7.34
N LEU A 176 12.77 6.33 7.52
CA LEU A 176 13.36 7.35 8.38
C LEU A 176 13.15 8.74 7.78
N SER A 177 13.40 8.92 6.48
CA SER A 177 13.19 10.20 5.82
C SER A 177 11.73 10.63 5.77
N ALA A 178 10.77 9.69 5.69
CA ALA A 178 9.34 10.00 5.75
C ALA A 178 8.90 10.41 7.16
N ASN A 179 9.47 9.76 8.20
CA ASN A 179 9.21 10.13 9.59
C ASN A 179 9.69 11.54 9.96
N GLU A 180 10.74 12.03 9.30
CA GLU A 180 11.26 13.39 9.54
C GLU A 180 10.30 14.49 9.07
N ILE A 181 9.52 14.22 8.04
CA ILE A 181 8.61 15.21 7.40
C ILE A 181 7.14 14.98 7.72
N GLY A 182 6.75 13.78 8.13
CA GLY A 182 5.37 13.43 8.46
C GLY A 182 4.89 14.02 9.80
N ASP A 183 3.59 14.25 9.93
CA ASP A 183 2.95 14.70 11.17
C ASP A 183 2.71 13.52 12.12
N GLN A 184 3.73 13.20 12.91
CA GLN A 184 3.71 12.07 13.86
C GLN A 184 2.57 12.19 14.89
N VAL A 185 2.21 13.41 15.30
CA VAL A 185 1.14 13.65 16.27
C VAL A 185 -0.22 13.32 15.65
N PHE A 186 -0.43 13.75 14.42
CA PHE A 186 -1.64 13.41 13.67
C PHE A 186 -1.75 11.91 13.43
N GLN A 187 -0.66 11.28 12.98
CA GLN A 187 -0.62 9.85 12.72
C GLN A 187 -0.96 9.03 13.97
N ALA A 188 -0.36 9.38 15.12
CA ALA A 188 -0.60 8.71 16.40
C ALA A 188 -2.07 8.80 16.85
N LYS A 189 -2.74 9.95 16.68
CA LYS A 189 -4.16 10.13 17.03
C LYS A 189 -5.08 9.12 16.34
N ILE A 190 -4.74 8.71 15.12
CA ILE A 190 -5.53 7.75 14.35
C ILE A 190 -5.08 6.33 14.65
N ARG A 191 -3.78 6.03 14.48
CA ARG A 191 -3.24 4.66 14.56
C ARG A 191 -3.32 4.07 15.96
N ASP A 192 -3.02 4.85 17.00
CA ASP A 192 -2.92 4.35 18.37
C ASP A 192 -4.28 4.15 19.04
N ASN A 193 -5.37 4.55 18.38
CA ASN A 193 -6.73 4.22 18.74
C ASN A 193 -7.34 3.26 17.71
N PRO A 194 -7.53 1.95 18.03
CA PRO A 194 -8.04 0.98 17.09
C PRO A 194 -9.40 1.33 16.48
N GLU A 195 -10.27 2.06 17.19
CA GLU A 195 -11.56 2.49 16.67
C GLU A 195 -11.42 3.62 15.64
N ASN A 196 -10.43 4.50 15.79
CA ASN A 196 -10.10 5.51 14.79
C ASN A 196 -9.39 4.91 13.58
N TYR A 197 -8.60 3.86 13.82
CA TYR A 197 -7.83 3.17 12.76
C TYR A 197 -8.68 2.16 11.97
N ALA A 198 -9.81 1.72 12.50
CA ALA A 198 -10.78 0.90 11.78
C ALA A 198 -11.76 1.77 10.98
N PHE A 199 -12.26 1.21 9.86
CA PHE A 199 -13.45 1.75 9.23
C PHE A 199 -14.68 1.57 10.13
N SER A 200 -15.64 2.48 10.07
CA SER A 200 -16.94 2.36 10.75
C SER A 200 -17.86 1.33 10.09
N PHE A 201 -17.45 0.77 8.95
CA PHE A 201 -18.19 -0.22 8.19
C PHE A 201 -17.32 -1.45 7.91
N ASP A 202 -17.94 -2.57 7.59
CA ASP A 202 -17.23 -3.77 7.16
C ASP A 202 -16.79 -3.62 5.70
N VAL A 203 -15.50 -3.36 5.50
CA VAL A 203 -14.91 -3.12 4.18
C VAL A 203 -14.92 -4.38 3.28
N ASP A 204 -15.10 -5.55 3.86
CA ASP A 204 -15.15 -6.83 3.15
C ASP A 204 -16.59 -7.28 2.85
N ALA A 205 -17.61 -6.60 3.40
CA ALA A 205 -19.00 -6.85 3.07
C ALA A 205 -19.37 -6.17 1.72
N LEU A 206 -18.69 -6.54 0.64
CA LEU A 206 -18.99 -6.03 -0.69
C LEU A 206 -20.39 -6.48 -1.13
N PRO A 207 -21.23 -5.59 -1.69
CA PRO A 207 -22.56 -5.96 -2.21
C PRO A 207 -22.49 -7.03 -3.31
N ASN A 208 -21.43 -7.00 -4.11
CA ASN A 208 -21.07 -8.01 -5.09
C ASN A 208 -19.55 -8.15 -5.11
N PRO A 209 -19.01 -9.35 -5.36
CA PRO A 209 -17.58 -9.55 -5.55
C PRO A 209 -17.03 -8.61 -6.65
N CYS A 210 -15.83 -8.09 -6.44
CA CYS A 210 -15.15 -7.24 -7.42
C CYS A 210 -14.57 -8.11 -8.55
N PRO A 211 -15.04 -7.99 -9.81
CA PRO A 211 -14.63 -8.87 -10.90
C PRO A 211 -13.28 -8.48 -11.51
N ALA A 212 -12.69 -7.38 -11.08
CA ALA A 212 -11.41 -6.90 -11.60
C ALA A 212 -10.26 -7.86 -11.21
N PRO A 213 -9.26 -8.04 -12.08
CA PRO A 213 -8.07 -8.79 -11.73
C PRO A 213 -7.41 -8.24 -10.47
N THR A 214 -7.23 -9.11 -9.49
CA THR A 214 -6.66 -8.75 -8.18
C THR A 214 -5.37 -9.51 -7.95
N LEU A 215 -4.36 -8.84 -7.40
CA LEU A 215 -3.12 -9.44 -6.91
C LEU A 215 -2.94 -9.09 -5.45
N ILE A 216 -2.80 -10.12 -4.61
CA ILE A 216 -2.49 -9.99 -3.19
C ILE A 216 -1.14 -10.67 -2.93
N VAL A 217 -0.15 -9.92 -2.47
CA VAL A 217 1.19 -10.45 -2.16
C VAL A 217 1.52 -10.19 -0.70
N ALA A 218 1.81 -11.24 0.04
CA ALA A 218 2.13 -11.19 1.46
C ALA A 218 3.48 -11.82 1.76
N GLY A 219 4.17 -11.31 2.78
CA GLY A 219 5.38 -11.91 3.32
C GLY A 219 5.06 -13.08 4.26
N ARG A 220 5.73 -14.22 4.09
CA ARG A 220 5.53 -15.41 4.95
C ARG A 220 5.89 -15.13 6.40
N GLN A 221 6.88 -14.28 6.63
CA GLN A 221 7.42 -13.90 7.93
C GLN A 221 6.96 -12.50 8.38
N ASP A 222 5.89 -11.96 7.79
CA ASP A 222 5.38 -10.64 8.17
C ASP A 222 4.78 -10.68 9.58
N SER A 223 5.54 -10.15 10.55
CA SER A 223 5.14 -10.08 11.96
C SER A 223 4.36 -8.80 12.32
N TRP A 224 4.06 -7.93 11.35
CA TRP A 224 3.32 -6.68 11.57
C TRP A 224 1.84 -6.81 11.21
N VAL A 225 1.55 -7.43 10.07
CA VAL A 225 0.17 -7.58 9.60
C VAL A 225 -0.21 -9.05 9.33
N GLY A 226 0.79 -9.94 9.21
CA GLY A 226 0.59 -11.34 8.89
C GLY A 226 0.19 -11.57 7.43
N TYR A 227 -0.08 -12.83 7.09
CA TYR A 227 -0.50 -13.21 5.73
C TYR A 227 -1.80 -14.02 5.71
N ARG A 228 -2.20 -14.61 6.87
CA ARG A 228 -3.33 -15.54 6.92
C ARG A 228 -4.67 -14.85 6.70
N ASP A 229 -4.84 -13.68 7.31
CA ASP A 229 -6.08 -12.91 7.21
C ASP A 229 -6.37 -12.47 5.76
N ALA A 230 -5.32 -12.30 4.94
CA ALA A 230 -5.46 -11.95 3.53
C ALA A 230 -6.04 -13.09 2.66
N TRP A 231 -5.98 -14.33 3.12
CA TRP A 231 -6.66 -15.45 2.46
C TRP A 231 -8.19 -15.35 2.60
N GLU A 232 -8.68 -14.87 3.73
CA GLU A 232 -10.11 -14.86 4.06
C GLU A 232 -10.92 -13.89 3.17
N ILE A 233 -10.25 -12.88 2.58
CA ILE A 233 -10.92 -11.92 1.72
C ILE A 233 -11.00 -12.33 0.23
N LEU A 234 -10.40 -13.47 -0.16
CA LEU A 234 -10.32 -13.87 -1.57
C LEU A 234 -11.67 -14.08 -2.26
N ASP A 235 -12.70 -14.49 -1.53
CA ASP A 235 -14.04 -14.69 -2.08
C ASP A 235 -14.66 -13.38 -2.61
N ASN A 236 -14.17 -12.23 -2.13
CA ASN A 236 -14.54 -10.92 -2.64
C ASN A 236 -13.90 -10.59 -4.00
N TYR A 237 -12.89 -11.37 -4.40
CA TYR A 237 -12.08 -11.11 -5.59
C TYR A 237 -11.96 -12.38 -6.46
N PRO A 238 -13.01 -12.74 -7.26
CA PRO A 238 -13.06 -14.01 -8.01
C PRO A 238 -11.94 -14.16 -9.04
N ARG A 239 -11.26 -13.07 -9.42
CA ARG A 239 -10.06 -13.09 -10.26
C ARG A 239 -8.79 -12.76 -9.44
N GLY A 240 -8.81 -13.11 -8.16
CA GLY A 240 -7.71 -12.91 -7.23
C GLY A 240 -6.59 -13.94 -7.43
N THR A 241 -5.35 -13.46 -7.49
CA THR A 241 -4.13 -14.24 -7.28
C THR A 241 -3.59 -13.89 -5.91
N PHE A 242 -3.45 -14.88 -5.03
CA PHE A 242 -2.85 -14.71 -3.70
C PHE A 242 -1.51 -15.43 -3.64
N VAL A 243 -0.48 -14.70 -3.23
CA VAL A 243 0.88 -15.21 -3.14
C VAL A 243 1.47 -14.91 -1.78
N VAL A 244 2.11 -15.90 -1.16
CA VAL A 244 2.86 -15.75 0.09
C VAL A 244 4.32 -16.04 -0.21
N LEU A 245 5.17 -15.01 -0.12
CA LEU A 245 6.59 -15.12 -0.45
C LEU A 245 7.39 -15.49 0.80
N ASP A 246 8.20 -16.56 0.69
CA ASP A 246 9.20 -16.89 1.70
C ASP A 246 10.36 -15.89 1.67
N ARG A 247 11.12 -15.82 2.77
CA ARG A 247 12.23 -14.86 2.96
C ARG A 247 11.76 -13.40 2.85
N SER A 248 10.55 -13.12 3.30
CA SER A 248 9.94 -11.80 3.25
C SER A 248 9.01 -11.56 4.44
N GLY A 249 9.19 -10.41 5.04
CA GLY A 249 8.29 -9.83 6.04
C GLY A 249 7.55 -8.62 5.48
N HIS A 250 7.47 -7.58 6.30
CA HIS A 250 6.81 -6.33 5.92
C HIS A 250 7.60 -5.49 4.90
N PHE A 251 8.92 -5.73 4.77
CA PHE A 251 9.78 -5.10 3.77
C PHE A 251 9.82 -5.88 2.44
N LEU A 252 8.69 -6.48 2.05
CA LEU A 252 8.55 -7.34 0.87
C LEU A 252 9.07 -6.66 -0.41
N GLY A 253 8.83 -5.38 -0.59
CA GLY A 253 9.25 -4.60 -1.76
C GLY A 253 10.77 -4.63 -2.00
N VAL A 254 11.57 -4.74 -0.94
CA VAL A 254 13.04 -4.85 -1.05
C VAL A 254 13.55 -6.27 -0.81
N GLU A 255 12.92 -7.06 0.06
CA GLU A 255 13.35 -8.42 0.39
C GLU A 255 13.11 -9.42 -0.75
N GLN A 256 12.05 -9.23 -1.53
CA GLN A 256 11.67 -10.07 -2.66
C GLN A 256 11.27 -9.24 -3.90
N ALA A 257 12.03 -8.17 -4.18
CA ALA A 257 11.75 -7.21 -5.25
C ALA A 257 11.51 -7.88 -6.61
N ASP A 258 12.40 -8.78 -7.04
CA ASP A 258 12.33 -9.42 -8.35
C ASP A 258 11.05 -10.27 -8.51
N LEU A 259 10.65 -10.99 -7.45
CA LEU A 259 9.42 -11.78 -7.47
C LEU A 259 8.19 -10.87 -7.44
N LEU A 260 8.21 -9.82 -6.63
CA LEU A 260 7.13 -8.81 -6.63
C LEU A 260 6.95 -8.20 -8.02
N HIS A 261 8.03 -7.76 -8.65
CA HIS A 261 7.99 -7.15 -9.98
C HIS A 261 7.45 -8.10 -11.05
N ALA A 262 7.86 -9.38 -11.03
CA ALA A 262 7.34 -10.39 -11.95
C ALA A 262 5.84 -10.64 -11.78
N LEU A 263 5.37 -10.73 -10.53
CA LEU A 263 3.95 -10.90 -10.20
C LEU A 263 3.10 -9.68 -10.60
N VAL A 264 3.61 -8.47 -10.32
CA VAL A 264 2.93 -7.23 -10.72
C VAL A 264 2.88 -7.11 -12.24
N GLY A 265 3.94 -7.48 -12.96
CA GLY A 265 3.98 -7.49 -14.42
C GLY A 265 2.90 -8.40 -15.01
N GLU A 266 2.78 -9.64 -14.53
CA GLU A 266 1.72 -10.59 -14.95
C GLU A 266 0.32 -10.07 -14.62
N TRP A 267 0.14 -9.51 -13.42
CA TRP A 267 -1.14 -8.93 -13.03
C TRP A 267 -1.54 -7.76 -13.93
N LEU A 268 -0.61 -6.88 -14.31
CA LEU A 268 -0.88 -5.78 -15.25
C LEU A 268 -1.34 -6.30 -16.63
N ASP A 269 -0.79 -7.41 -17.12
CA ASP A 269 -1.25 -8.06 -18.36
C ASP A 269 -2.74 -8.45 -18.25
N ARG A 270 -3.14 -9.08 -17.14
CA ARG A 270 -4.55 -9.42 -16.87
C ARG A 270 -5.45 -8.19 -16.75
N VAL A 271 -4.95 -7.10 -16.17
CA VAL A 271 -5.68 -5.82 -16.08
C VAL A 271 -5.89 -5.23 -17.48
N GLU A 272 -4.87 -5.24 -18.33
CA GLU A 272 -4.98 -4.75 -19.71
C GLU A 272 -5.98 -5.56 -20.53
N GLU A 273 -5.98 -6.89 -20.40
CA GLU A 273 -6.97 -7.78 -21.02
C GLU A 273 -8.40 -7.46 -20.55
N TYR A 274 -8.60 -7.35 -19.24
CA TYR A 274 -9.90 -7.08 -18.63
C TYR A 274 -10.48 -5.75 -19.10
N ALA A 275 -9.69 -4.70 -19.09
CA ALA A 275 -10.15 -3.38 -19.51
C ALA A 275 -10.32 -3.28 -21.04
N GLY A 276 -9.56 -4.04 -21.84
CA GLY A 276 -9.76 -4.17 -23.27
C GLY A 276 -11.10 -4.82 -23.64
N VAL A 277 -11.61 -5.71 -22.80
CA VAL A 277 -12.97 -6.29 -22.94
C VAL A 277 -14.03 -5.29 -22.49
N SER A 278 -13.84 -4.62 -21.37
CA SER A 278 -14.81 -3.66 -20.80
C SER A 278 -15.04 -2.42 -21.69
N SER A 279 -14.07 -2.05 -22.54
CA SER A 279 -14.20 -0.93 -23.48
C SER A 279 -14.94 -1.28 -24.78
N ARG A 280 -15.32 -2.57 -25.00
CA ARG A 280 -16.02 -3.05 -26.20
C ARG A 280 -17.51 -3.37 -25.95
N VAL A 281 -17.96 -3.24 -24.72
CA VAL A 281 -19.36 -3.40 -24.29
C VAL A 281 -19.96 -2.04 -23.93
#